data_a1fa0308fcd44cab9db7d837afe3b918
#
_entry.id   a1fa0308fcd44cab9db7d837afe3b918
#
_cell.length_a   1.000
_cell.length_b   1.000
_cell.length_c   1.000
_cell.angle_alpha   90.00
_cell.angle_beta   90.00
_cell.angle_gamma   90.00
#
_symmetry.space_group_name_H-M   'P 1'
#
loop_
_entity.id
_entity.type
_entity.pdbx_description
1 polymer ?
#
loop_
_entity_poly.entity_id
_entity_poly.type
_entity_poly.pdbx_seq_one_letter_code
_entity_poly.pdbx_strand_id
1 'polypeptide(L)'
;EIIQFKDILYVKAESNYARIVLNSGREILVVRTLKSINESLPSHAFFRTHNSYIIATAAIKKFDSVHSKVELTKEVKIPVSRSRKKALIEVFSRIKG
;
A
#
# COMPACT_ATOMS: atom_id res chain seq x y z
N GLU A 1 -5.97 4.22 19.93
CA GLU A 1 -5.30 2.93 19.69
C GLU A 1 -3.94 3.16 19.04
N ILE A 2 -2.93 2.44 19.51
CA ILE A 2 -1.57 2.54 18.96
C ILE A 2 -1.39 1.47 17.88
N ILE A 3 -1.07 1.91 16.68
CA ILE A 3 -0.82 1.03 15.55
C ILE A 3 0.66 1.12 15.21
N GLN A 4 1.32 -0.02 15.10
CA GLN A 4 2.72 -0.04 14.65
C GLN A 4 2.76 -0.13 13.14
N PHE A 5 3.70 0.56 12.52
CA PHE A 5 3.83 0.57 11.06
C PHE A 5 3.95 -0.85 10.50
N LYS A 6 4.69 -1.72 11.18
CA LYS A 6 4.89 -3.11 10.73
C LYS A 6 3.60 -3.91 10.64
N ASP A 7 2.53 -3.46 11.31
CA ASP A 7 1.26 -4.17 11.31
C ASP A 7 0.34 -3.77 10.17
N ILE A 8 0.69 -2.72 9.44
CA ILE A 8 -0.13 -2.20 8.34
C ILE A 8 0.14 -2.98 7.06
N LEU A 9 -0.92 -3.52 6.46
CA LEU A 9 -0.83 -4.21 5.18
C LEU A 9 -1.01 -3.23 4.03
N TYR A 10 -2.08 -2.44 4.06
CA TYR A 10 -2.31 -1.39 3.07
C TYR A 10 -3.31 -0.37 3.60
N VAL A 11 -3.42 0.74 2.89
CA VAL A 11 -4.38 1.81 3.21
C VAL A 11 -5.18 2.11 1.94
N LYS A 12 -6.48 2.24 2.09
CA LYS A 12 -7.39 2.55 0.98
C LYS A 12 -8.16 3.82 1.28
N ALA A 13 -8.18 4.74 0.31
CA ALA A 13 -9.02 5.95 0.42
C ALA A 13 -10.47 5.60 0.13
N GLU A 14 -11.38 6.04 0.99
CA GLU A 14 -12.82 5.83 0.82
C GLU A 14 -13.54 7.12 1.16
N SER A 15 -14.03 7.82 0.13
CA SER A 15 -14.78 9.06 0.35
C SER A 15 -14.02 10.04 1.24
N ASN A 16 -14.53 10.39 2.42
CA ASN A 16 -13.95 11.37 3.31
C ASN A 16 -12.93 10.80 4.29
N TYR A 17 -12.67 9.50 4.24
CA TYR A 17 -11.80 8.85 5.21
C TYR A 17 -10.90 7.82 4.52
N ALA A 18 -9.98 7.28 5.30
CA ALA A 18 -9.11 6.22 4.83
C ALA A 18 -9.31 4.99 5.69
N ARG A 19 -9.20 3.83 5.07
CA ARG A 19 -9.29 2.54 5.75
C ARG A 19 -7.89 1.96 5.85
N ILE A 20 -7.40 1.79 7.07
CA ILE A 20 -6.10 1.16 7.32
C ILE A 20 -6.37 -0.32 7.58
N VAL A 21 -5.82 -1.18 6.73
CA VAL A 21 -6.01 -2.62 6.85
C VAL A 21 -4.74 -3.23 7.42
N LEU A 22 -4.88 -3.92 8.53
CA LEU A 22 -3.75 -4.53 9.23
C LEU A 22 -3.50 -5.96 8.77
N ASN A 23 -2.32 -6.47 9.01
CA ASN A 23 -1.97 -7.85 8.67
C ASN A 23 -2.90 -8.86 9.34
N SER A 24 -3.45 -8.52 10.49
CA SER A 24 -4.41 -9.37 11.21
C SER A 24 -5.77 -9.45 10.52
N GLY A 25 -6.03 -8.58 9.53
CA GLY A 25 -7.33 -8.45 8.90
C GLY A 25 -8.19 -7.37 9.55
N ARG A 26 -7.76 -6.84 10.69
CA ARG A 26 -8.47 -5.76 11.35
C ARG A 26 -8.39 -4.48 10.52
N GLU A 27 -9.46 -3.69 10.53
CA GLU A 27 -9.56 -2.46 9.77
C GLU A 27 -9.84 -1.28 10.69
N ILE A 28 -9.18 -0.17 10.40
CA ILE A 28 -9.31 1.05 11.21
C ILE A 28 -9.61 2.20 10.26
N LEU A 29 -10.69 2.95 10.58
CA LEU A 29 -11.09 4.10 9.76
C LEU A 29 -10.54 5.37 10.39
N VAL A 30 -9.92 6.22 9.57
CA VAL A 30 -9.40 7.51 10.04
C VAL A 30 -9.87 8.61 9.09
N VAL A 31 -10.18 9.79 9.65
CA VAL A 31 -10.61 10.94 8.85
C VAL A 31 -9.37 11.72 8.44
N ARG A 32 -8.68 11.20 7.44
CA ARG A 32 -7.46 11.82 6.89
C ARG A 32 -7.39 11.54 5.41
N THR A 33 -6.71 12.42 4.68
CA THR A 33 -6.45 12.17 3.26
C THR A 33 -5.33 11.14 3.11
N LEU A 34 -5.35 10.45 1.99
CA LEU A 34 -4.30 9.47 1.71
C LEU A 34 -2.93 10.15 1.61
N LYS A 35 -2.91 11.36 1.05
CA LYS A 35 -1.66 12.15 0.98
C LYS A 35 -1.10 12.41 2.38
N SER A 36 -1.95 12.83 3.29
CA SER A 36 -1.56 13.11 4.67
C SER A 36 -1.00 11.86 5.35
N ILE A 37 -1.67 10.72 5.16
CA ILE A 37 -1.21 9.46 5.72
C ILE A 37 0.14 9.06 5.12
N ASN A 38 0.26 9.19 3.81
CA ASN A 38 1.50 8.82 3.11
C ASN A 38 2.69 9.62 3.63
N GLU A 39 2.47 10.90 3.94
CA GLU A 39 3.52 11.75 4.48
C GLU A 39 3.93 11.35 5.90
N SER A 40 3.04 10.70 6.63
CA SER A 40 3.31 10.23 7.99
C SER A 40 4.00 8.87 8.05
N LEU A 41 3.93 8.10 6.96
CA LEU A 41 4.49 6.76 6.93
C LEU A 41 5.95 6.78 6.49
N PRO A 42 6.78 5.87 7.01
CA PRO A 42 8.17 5.78 6.56
C PRO A 42 8.23 5.48 5.07
N SER A 43 8.93 6.33 4.31
CA SER A 43 8.95 6.22 2.86
C SER A 43 9.63 4.94 2.34
N HIS A 44 10.51 4.35 3.14
CA HIS A 44 11.18 3.11 2.76
C HIS A 44 10.31 1.88 2.98
N ALA A 45 9.25 2.00 3.76
CA ALA A 45 8.41 0.86 4.14
C ALA A 45 7.03 0.87 3.47
N PHE A 46 6.68 1.96 2.79
CA PHE A 46 5.36 2.10 2.16
C PHE A 46 5.50 2.71 0.78
N PHE A 47 4.59 2.33 -0.10
CA PHE A 47 4.58 2.82 -1.47
C PHE A 47 3.15 3.14 -1.92
N ARG A 48 2.96 4.32 -2.50
CA ARG A 48 1.64 4.71 -3.02
C ARG A 48 1.50 4.16 -4.44
N THR A 49 0.66 3.15 -4.61
CA THR A 49 0.47 2.48 -5.90
C THR A 49 -0.58 3.15 -6.77
N HIS A 50 -1.46 3.93 -6.16
CA HIS A 50 -2.65 4.44 -6.84
C HIS A 50 -3.12 5.67 -6.08
N ASN A 51 -3.97 6.50 -6.72
CA ASN A 51 -4.55 7.64 -6.01
C ASN A 51 -5.33 7.21 -4.76
N SER A 52 -5.82 5.98 -4.75
CA SER A 52 -6.63 5.47 -3.65
C SER A 52 -5.94 4.43 -2.77
N TYR A 53 -4.65 4.13 -3.01
CA TYR A 53 -3.99 3.05 -2.27
C TYR A 53 -2.55 3.34 -1.89
N ILE A 54 -2.18 2.90 -0.68
CA ILE A 54 -0.80 2.83 -0.21
C ILE A 54 -0.58 1.40 0.27
N ILE A 55 0.55 0.79 -0.05
CA ILE A 55 0.85 -0.60 0.35
C ILE A 55 2.12 -0.66 1.19
N ALA A 56 2.21 -1.67 2.05
CA ALA A 56 3.45 -1.99 2.74
C ALA A 56 4.37 -2.72 1.76
N THR A 57 5.59 -2.20 1.56
CA THR A 57 6.52 -2.80 0.60
C THR A 57 6.93 -4.21 1.01
N ALA A 58 7.03 -4.47 2.32
CA ALA A 58 7.39 -5.80 2.81
C ALA A 58 6.34 -6.86 2.51
N ALA A 59 5.12 -6.45 2.18
CA ALA A 59 4.02 -7.39 1.91
C ALA A 59 3.92 -7.78 0.43
N ILE A 60 4.73 -7.21 -0.44
CA ILE A 60 4.65 -7.45 -1.88
C ILE A 60 5.06 -8.89 -2.19
N LYS A 61 4.19 -9.64 -2.85
CA LYS A 61 4.49 -10.99 -3.34
C LYS A 61 4.90 -10.97 -4.81
N LYS A 62 4.11 -10.32 -5.64
CA LYS A 62 4.41 -10.25 -7.07
C LYS A 62 3.67 -9.08 -7.71
N PHE A 63 4.14 -8.69 -8.88
CA PHE A 63 3.54 -7.63 -9.67
C PHE A 63 3.07 -8.20 -11.00
N ASP A 64 1.78 -8.04 -11.30
CA ASP A 64 1.18 -8.42 -12.57
C ASP A 64 1.13 -7.19 -13.46
N SER A 65 2.12 -7.05 -14.36
CA SER A 65 2.22 -5.88 -15.22
C SER A 65 1.12 -5.86 -16.29
N VAL A 66 0.60 -7.03 -16.66
CA VAL A 66 -0.46 -7.11 -17.68
C VAL A 66 -1.75 -6.49 -17.15
N HIS A 67 -2.11 -6.80 -15.91
CA HIS A 67 -3.34 -6.31 -15.32
C HIS A 67 -3.12 -5.11 -14.41
N SER A 68 -1.89 -4.61 -14.30
CA SER A 68 -1.52 -3.47 -13.45
C SER A 68 -2.00 -3.64 -12.02
N LYS A 69 -1.66 -4.78 -11.44
CA LYS A 69 -2.00 -5.10 -10.06
C LYS A 69 -0.79 -5.66 -9.33
N VAL A 70 -0.64 -5.27 -8.07
CA VAL A 70 0.36 -5.85 -7.19
C VAL A 70 -0.36 -6.78 -6.23
N GLU A 71 0.18 -7.98 -6.07
CA GLU A 71 -0.37 -8.95 -5.11
C GLU A 71 0.44 -8.88 -3.83
N LEU A 72 -0.26 -8.68 -2.73
CA LEU A 72 0.32 -8.69 -1.39
C LEU A 72 0.10 -10.04 -0.74
N THR A 73 0.72 -10.23 0.41
CA THR A 73 0.42 -11.39 1.25
C THR A 73 -1.08 -11.41 1.55
N LYS A 74 -1.60 -12.57 1.95
CA LYS A 74 -3.03 -12.77 2.22
C LYS A 74 -3.89 -12.66 0.98
N GLU A 75 -3.28 -12.82 -0.20
CA GLU A 75 -3.97 -12.84 -1.49
C GLU A 75 -4.71 -11.54 -1.80
N VAL A 76 -4.22 -10.43 -1.27
CA VAL A 76 -4.79 -9.10 -1.54
C VAL A 76 -4.19 -8.56 -2.83
N LYS A 77 -5.04 -8.10 -3.74
CA LYS A 77 -4.60 -7.51 -5.01
C LYS A 77 -4.96 -6.04 -5.04
N ILE A 78 -3.97 -5.21 -5.30
CA ILE A 78 -4.10 -3.75 -5.26
C ILE A 78 -3.78 -3.17 -6.64
N PRO A 79 -4.62 -2.25 -7.16
CA PRO A 79 -4.33 -1.64 -8.46
C PRO A 79 -3.11 -0.73 -8.41
N VAL A 80 -2.42 -0.65 -9.54
CA VAL A 80 -1.27 0.22 -9.70
C VAL A 80 -1.57 1.17 -10.84
N SER A 81 -1.51 2.48 -10.59
CA SER A 81 -1.75 3.46 -11.64
C SER A 81 -0.60 3.44 -12.63
N ARG A 82 -0.92 3.84 -13.88
CA ARG A 82 0.07 3.86 -14.95
C ARG A 82 1.29 4.70 -14.57
N SER A 83 1.06 5.85 -13.97
CA SER A 83 2.14 6.79 -13.64
C SER A 83 3.06 6.27 -12.53
N ARG A 84 2.63 5.26 -11.76
CA ARG A 84 3.42 4.73 -10.65
C ARG A 84 4.03 3.36 -10.92
N LYS A 85 3.73 2.78 -12.07
CA LYS A 85 4.19 1.44 -12.41
C LYS A 85 5.71 1.33 -12.44
N LYS A 86 6.38 2.29 -13.08
CA LYS A 86 7.85 2.26 -13.19
C LYS A 86 8.51 2.32 -11.83
N ALA A 87 8.04 3.22 -10.96
CA ALA A 87 8.59 3.35 -9.61
C ALA A 87 8.37 2.08 -8.78
N LEU A 88 7.23 1.43 -8.95
CA LEU A 88 6.95 0.18 -8.25
C LEU A 88 7.90 -0.93 -8.71
N ILE A 89 8.17 -1.02 -10.00
CA ILE A 89 9.10 -2.01 -10.53
C ILE A 89 10.49 -1.81 -9.92
N GLU A 90 10.92 -0.56 -9.77
CA GLU A 90 12.20 -0.27 -9.14
C GLU A 90 12.23 -0.72 -7.68
N VAL A 91 11.15 -0.43 -6.94
CA VAL A 91 11.04 -0.87 -5.55
C VAL A 91 11.08 -2.40 -5.47
N PHE A 92 10.33 -3.07 -6.34
CA PHE A 92 10.27 -4.53 -6.36
C PHE A 92 11.64 -5.13 -6.68
N SER A 93 12.38 -4.52 -7.59
CA SER A 93 13.73 -4.98 -7.95
C SER A 93 14.69 -4.90 -6.76
N ARG A 94 14.60 -3.84 -5.96
CA ARG A 94 15.44 -3.71 -4.76
C ARG A 94 15.10 -4.78 -3.73
N ILE A 95 13.82 -5.10 -3.57
CA ILE A 95 13.38 -6.13 -2.62
C ILE A 95 13.88 -7.50 -3.06
N LYS A 96 13.77 -7.79 -4.36
CA LYS A 96 14.17 -9.09 -4.91
C LYS A 96 15.67 -9.22 -5.14
N GLY A 97 16.29 -8.11 -5.43
CA GLY A 97 17.70 -8.10 -5.73
C GLY A 97 18.57 -7.97 -4.54
#